data_25e2ac48310790733fbb74a24c4645e8
#
_entry.id   25e2ac48310790733fbb74a24c4645e8
#
_cell.length_a   1.000
_cell.length_b   1.000
_cell.length_c   1.000
_cell.angle_alpha   90.00
_cell.angle_beta   90.00
_cell.angle_gamma   90.00
#
_symmetry.space_group_name_H-M   'P 1'
#
loop_
_entity.id
_entity.type
_entity.pdbx_description
1 polymer ?
#
loop_
_entity_poly.entity_id
_entity_poly.type
_entity_poly.pdbx_seq_one_letter_code
_entity_poly.pdbx_strand_id
1 'polypeptide(L)'
;MEKQNIDWANIGFGYMPTGERFVANYKDGKWDEGAMTTDATVTMSECAGVLQYAQTCFEGLKAYTTQDGKIVVFRPDLNAARMQDSCKRLEMPVLPENMFVDAVCKVVKANADYVPPYGSGATLYLRPYMFGIGPVIGVKPSTEYQFRLFATPVGPYFKGGAKPITIKVSDFDRAAPHGTGHIKAGLNYAMSLHAIVTAHEEGFAENMYLDAATRTKVEETGGANFIFVTKDGKVVTPKSNSILPSITRRSLMYVAKEYLGLEVEEREVYFDEVKDFAELSLIHISEPTRLQLIS
;
A
#
# COMPACT_ATOMS: atom_id res chain seq x y z
N MET A 1 -4.19 -28.64 -3.23
CA MET A 1 -5.38 -28.03 -2.62
C MET A 1 -6.24 -27.52 -3.78
N GLU A 2 -7.53 -27.86 -3.76
CA GLU A 2 -8.48 -27.40 -4.76
C GLU A 2 -8.72 -25.90 -4.59
N LYS A 3 -8.69 -25.15 -5.68
CA LYS A 3 -8.91 -23.69 -5.67
C LYS A 3 -10.39 -23.38 -5.68
N GLN A 4 -10.78 -22.24 -5.09
CA GLN A 4 -12.15 -21.74 -5.17
C GLN A 4 -12.59 -21.55 -6.64
N ASN A 5 -13.85 -21.81 -6.91
CA ASN A 5 -14.44 -21.61 -8.25
C ASN A 5 -14.76 -20.13 -8.46
N ILE A 6 -13.73 -19.34 -8.81
CA ILE A 6 -13.81 -17.90 -9.05
C ILE A 6 -13.39 -17.61 -10.49
N ASP A 7 -14.09 -16.70 -11.15
CA ASP A 7 -13.67 -16.19 -12.46
C ASP A 7 -12.45 -15.26 -12.29
N TRP A 8 -11.28 -15.86 -12.22
CA TRP A 8 -10.02 -15.17 -11.98
C TRP A 8 -9.65 -14.15 -13.07
N ALA A 9 -10.13 -14.36 -14.28
CA ALA A 9 -9.84 -13.48 -15.40
C ALA A 9 -10.60 -12.15 -15.32
N ASN A 10 -11.78 -12.16 -14.71
CA ASN A 10 -12.67 -11.00 -14.63
C ASN A 10 -12.80 -10.41 -13.22
N ILE A 11 -12.06 -10.94 -12.24
CA ILE A 11 -12.06 -10.40 -10.89
C ILE A 11 -11.54 -8.96 -10.88
N GLY A 12 -12.27 -8.05 -10.23
CA GLY A 12 -11.88 -6.66 -10.05
C GLY A 12 -11.02 -6.44 -8.80
N PHE A 13 -10.77 -5.18 -8.47
CA PHE A 13 -10.10 -4.79 -7.21
C PHE A 13 -11.14 -4.44 -6.12
N GLY A 14 -12.12 -5.32 -5.93
CA GLY A 14 -13.18 -5.19 -4.92
C GLY A 14 -13.00 -6.17 -3.77
N TYR A 15 -13.61 -5.87 -2.61
CA TYR A 15 -13.59 -6.77 -1.47
C TYR A 15 -14.44 -8.02 -1.77
N MET A 16 -13.82 -9.19 -1.63
CA MET A 16 -14.47 -10.49 -1.63
C MET A 16 -14.13 -11.17 -0.30
N PRO A 17 -15.13 -11.60 0.50
CA PRO A 17 -14.86 -12.26 1.76
C PRO A 17 -14.14 -13.60 1.55
N THR A 18 -13.16 -13.87 2.41
CA THR A 18 -12.46 -15.16 2.52
C THR A 18 -12.74 -15.82 3.86
N GLY A 19 -12.21 -17.04 4.08
CA GLY A 19 -12.53 -17.83 5.26
C GLY A 19 -12.06 -17.19 6.56
N GLU A 20 -10.77 -17.05 6.74
CA GLU A 20 -10.18 -16.70 8.04
C GLU A 20 -9.32 -15.43 7.99
N ARG A 21 -9.22 -14.78 9.13
CA ARG A 21 -8.39 -13.60 9.41
C ARG A 21 -7.65 -13.75 10.72
N PHE A 22 -6.60 -12.97 10.91
CA PHE A 22 -5.85 -12.90 12.16
C PHE A 22 -6.26 -11.65 12.95
N VAL A 23 -6.37 -11.77 14.27
CA VAL A 23 -6.69 -10.68 15.19
C VAL A 23 -5.77 -10.76 16.40
N ALA A 24 -5.13 -9.64 16.77
CA ALA A 24 -4.40 -9.48 18.02
C ALA A 24 -4.81 -8.17 18.70
N ASN A 25 -4.82 -8.17 20.04
CA ASN A 25 -5.22 -7.01 20.84
C ASN A 25 -4.05 -6.52 21.67
N TYR A 26 -3.95 -5.19 21.78
CA TYR A 26 -3.04 -4.52 22.69
C TYR A 26 -3.85 -3.91 23.83
N LYS A 27 -3.54 -4.34 25.04
CA LYS A 27 -4.17 -3.88 26.26
C LYS A 27 -3.18 -3.98 27.42
N ASP A 28 -3.29 -3.07 28.40
CA ASP A 28 -2.45 -3.04 29.59
C ASP A 28 -0.94 -3.10 29.29
N GLY A 29 -0.54 -2.37 28.21
CA GLY A 29 0.86 -2.22 27.81
C GLY A 29 1.45 -3.40 27.03
N LYS A 30 0.68 -4.39 26.62
CA LYS A 30 1.17 -5.59 25.91
C LYS A 30 0.23 -6.10 24.83
N TRP A 31 0.81 -6.76 23.84
CA TRP A 31 0.08 -7.56 22.85
C TRP A 31 -0.30 -8.93 23.45
N ASP A 32 -1.48 -9.44 23.10
CA ASP A 32 -1.78 -10.85 23.23
C ASP A 32 -1.10 -11.66 22.10
N GLU A 33 -1.21 -12.98 22.12
CA GLU A 33 -0.61 -13.87 21.09
C GLU A 33 -1.34 -13.82 19.75
N GLY A 34 -2.51 -13.20 19.71
CA GLY A 34 -3.39 -13.19 18.56
C GLY A 34 -3.99 -14.56 18.22
N ALA A 35 -5.05 -14.54 17.43
CA ALA A 35 -5.76 -15.76 17.02
C ALA A 35 -6.33 -15.64 15.61
N MET A 36 -6.50 -16.80 14.95
CA MET A 36 -7.28 -16.91 13.72
C MET A 36 -8.78 -16.92 14.07
N THR A 37 -9.60 -16.27 13.24
CA THR A 37 -11.04 -16.22 13.40
C THR A 37 -11.76 -16.06 12.07
N THR A 38 -13.00 -16.53 11.98
CA THR A 38 -13.90 -16.27 10.84
C THR A 38 -14.73 -15.00 11.03
N ASP A 39 -14.74 -14.41 12.25
CA ASP A 39 -15.51 -13.20 12.53
C ASP A 39 -14.91 -11.97 11.84
N ALA A 40 -15.66 -11.41 10.89
CA ALA A 40 -15.31 -10.22 10.13
C ALA A 40 -15.72 -8.92 10.84
N THR A 41 -16.47 -8.99 11.93
CA THR A 41 -16.99 -7.82 12.62
C THR A 41 -15.93 -7.18 13.51
N VAL A 42 -16.07 -5.88 13.71
CA VAL A 42 -15.26 -5.11 14.66
C VAL A 42 -16.22 -4.40 15.60
N THR A 43 -16.15 -4.75 16.88
CA THR A 43 -16.92 -4.07 17.94
C THR A 43 -16.00 -3.13 18.69
N MET A 44 -16.37 -1.86 18.81
CA MET A 44 -15.61 -0.84 19.52
C MET A 44 -16.52 0.21 20.16
N SER A 45 -15.98 1.03 21.05
CA SER A 45 -16.67 2.20 21.59
C SER A 45 -16.95 3.24 20.51
N GLU A 46 -18.08 3.96 20.61
CA GLU A 46 -18.33 5.15 19.77
C GLU A 46 -17.25 6.23 19.96
N CYS A 47 -16.57 6.26 21.13
CA CYS A 47 -15.45 7.15 21.42
C CYS A 47 -14.09 6.55 21.02
N ALA A 48 -14.04 5.48 20.22
CA ALA A 48 -12.78 4.87 19.83
C ALA A 48 -11.87 5.88 19.10
N GLY A 49 -10.55 5.84 19.39
CA GLY A 49 -9.57 6.76 18.83
C GLY A 49 -9.53 6.76 17.30
N VAL A 50 -9.81 5.62 16.67
CA VAL A 50 -9.92 5.54 15.21
C VAL A 50 -11.11 6.34 14.66
N LEU A 51 -12.24 6.36 15.35
CA LEU A 51 -13.44 7.07 14.92
C LEU A 51 -13.31 8.57 15.15
N GLN A 52 -12.65 8.99 16.24
CA GLN A 52 -12.55 10.40 16.60
C GLN A 52 -11.39 11.11 15.92
N TYR A 53 -10.22 10.43 15.79
CA TYR A 53 -8.96 11.07 15.38
C TYR A 53 -8.23 10.31 14.27
N ALA A 54 -8.91 9.39 13.58
CA ALA A 54 -8.32 8.58 12.51
C ALA A 54 -7.00 7.88 12.92
N GLN A 55 -6.88 7.48 14.20
CA GLN A 55 -5.68 6.82 14.72
C GLN A 55 -5.62 5.37 14.20
N THR A 56 -5.17 5.23 12.95
CA THR A 56 -5.04 3.97 12.24
C THR A 56 -3.94 4.01 11.19
N CYS A 57 -3.27 2.87 11.02
CA CYS A 57 -2.36 2.62 9.91
C CYS A 57 -2.64 1.25 9.28
N PHE A 58 -2.19 1.05 8.05
CA PHE A 58 -2.42 -0.20 7.34
C PHE A 58 -1.26 -0.55 6.43
N GLU A 59 -1.24 -1.80 5.97
CA GLU A 59 -0.31 -2.29 4.97
C GLU A 59 -1.06 -2.97 3.82
N GLY A 60 -0.34 -3.20 2.73
CA GLY A 60 -0.82 -3.97 1.60
C GLY A 60 0.32 -4.81 1.04
N LEU A 61 0.10 -6.10 0.91
CA LEU A 61 0.99 -7.04 0.29
C LEU A 61 0.20 -8.15 -0.37
N LYS A 62 0.85 -8.99 -1.16
CA LYS A 62 0.15 -10.01 -1.96
C LYS A 62 0.80 -11.38 -1.81
N ALA A 63 -0.05 -12.41 -1.87
CA ALA A 63 0.40 -13.79 -2.07
C ALA A 63 0.15 -14.22 -3.52
N TYR A 64 1.08 -15.00 -4.05
CA TYR A 64 1.12 -15.44 -5.45
C TYR A 64 1.30 -16.96 -5.53
N THR A 65 0.74 -17.57 -6.55
CA THR A 65 1.12 -18.92 -6.97
C THR A 65 2.26 -18.83 -7.98
N THR A 66 3.36 -19.50 -7.72
CA THR A 66 4.51 -19.63 -8.63
C THR A 66 4.24 -20.67 -9.73
N GLN A 67 5.09 -20.71 -10.77
CA GLN A 67 4.95 -21.66 -11.86
C GLN A 67 5.03 -23.13 -11.38
N ASP A 68 5.81 -23.41 -10.34
CA ASP A 68 5.92 -24.73 -9.70
C ASP A 68 4.84 -24.99 -8.63
N GLY A 69 3.81 -24.14 -8.56
CA GLY A 69 2.64 -24.33 -7.71
C GLY A 69 2.80 -23.93 -6.24
N LYS A 70 3.95 -23.37 -5.85
CA LYS A 70 4.17 -22.86 -4.49
C LYS A 70 3.43 -21.55 -4.28
N ILE A 71 3.01 -21.30 -3.04
CA ILE A 71 2.47 -20.00 -2.63
C ILE A 71 3.57 -19.20 -1.94
N VAL A 72 3.79 -17.99 -2.40
CA VAL A 72 4.84 -17.08 -1.91
C VAL A 72 4.28 -15.70 -1.59
N VAL A 73 4.92 -15.02 -0.65
CA VAL A 73 4.68 -13.61 -0.31
C VAL A 73 5.99 -12.85 -0.48
N PHE A 74 5.93 -11.64 -1.06
CA PHE A 74 7.13 -10.84 -1.30
C PHE A 74 7.43 -9.92 -0.13
N ARG A 75 8.58 -10.10 0.54
CA ARG A 75 9.17 -9.22 1.56
C ARG A 75 8.19 -8.74 2.64
N PRO A 76 7.47 -9.62 3.34
CA PRO A 76 6.58 -9.22 4.44
C PRO A 76 7.32 -8.55 5.62
N ASP A 77 8.62 -8.82 5.79
CA ASP A 77 9.52 -8.17 6.73
C ASP A 77 9.57 -6.64 6.52
N LEU A 78 9.66 -6.19 5.27
CA LEU A 78 9.67 -4.76 4.94
C LEU A 78 8.30 -4.10 5.18
N ASN A 79 7.20 -4.82 4.98
CA ASN A 79 5.87 -4.32 5.35
C ASN A 79 5.74 -4.19 6.87
N ALA A 80 6.25 -5.17 7.63
CA ALA A 80 6.27 -5.11 9.09
C ALA A 80 7.06 -3.89 9.58
N ALA A 81 8.28 -3.68 9.07
CA ALA A 81 9.11 -2.53 9.42
C ALA A 81 8.42 -1.19 9.11
N ARG A 82 7.81 -1.05 7.93
CA ARG A 82 7.08 0.17 7.55
C ARG A 82 5.83 0.40 8.39
N MET A 83 5.11 -0.66 8.77
CA MET A 83 4.00 -0.54 9.73
C MET A 83 4.51 -0.07 11.10
N GLN A 84 5.66 -0.56 11.56
CA GLN A 84 6.26 -0.09 12.81
C GLN A 84 6.57 1.42 12.77
N ASP A 85 7.10 1.92 11.64
CA ASP A 85 7.37 3.36 11.48
C ASP A 85 6.07 4.18 11.45
N SER A 86 5.02 3.65 10.83
CA SER A 86 3.70 4.27 10.87
C SER A 86 3.13 4.31 12.29
N CYS A 87 3.26 3.23 13.05
CA CYS A 87 2.83 3.16 14.44
C CYS A 87 3.57 4.18 15.32
N LYS A 88 4.90 4.23 15.23
CA LYS A 88 5.72 5.20 15.99
C LYS A 88 5.29 6.64 15.71
N ARG A 89 5.06 6.99 14.44
CA ARG A 89 4.66 8.36 14.05
C ARG A 89 3.27 8.75 14.56
N LEU A 90 2.38 7.77 14.74
CA LEU A 90 0.99 7.96 15.21
C LEU A 90 0.82 7.70 16.71
N GLU A 91 1.92 7.56 17.47
CA GLU A 91 1.89 7.23 18.89
C GLU A 91 1.05 5.97 19.19
N MET A 92 1.20 4.95 18.32
CA MET A 92 0.56 3.64 18.45
C MET A 92 1.58 2.60 18.92
N PRO A 93 1.16 1.52 19.61
CA PRO A 93 2.08 0.46 20.04
C PRO A 93 2.69 -0.23 18.82
N VAL A 94 3.99 -0.50 18.89
CA VAL A 94 4.70 -1.21 17.82
C VAL A 94 4.35 -2.69 17.87
N LEU A 95 3.87 -3.23 16.73
CA LEU A 95 3.67 -4.67 16.58
C LEU A 95 5.01 -5.35 16.32
N PRO A 96 5.37 -6.44 17.04
CA PRO A 96 6.59 -7.19 16.76
C PRO A 96 6.62 -7.72 15.31
N GLU A 97 7.77 -7.62 14.64
CA GLU A 97 7.95 -8.05 13.24
C GLU A 97 7.60 -9.54 13.05
N ASN A 98 8.06 -10.39 13.97
CA ASN A 98 7.76 -11.82 13.92
C ASN A 98 6.26 -12.11 14.04
N MET A 99 5.51 -11.35 14.85
CA MET A 99 4.05 -11.49 14.94
C MET A 99 3.37 -11.08 13.63
N PHE A 100 3.83 -10.00 12.99
CA PHE A 100 3.31 -9.57 11.68
C PHE A 100 3.54 -10.64 10.61
N VAL A 101 4.78 -11.15 10.50
CA VAL A 101 5.14 -12.16 9.49
C VAL A 101 4.40 -13.47 9.74
N ASP A 102 4.30 -13.91 10.99
CA ASP A 102 3.55 -15.10 11.38
C ASP A 102 2.06 -14.97 11.05
N ALA A 103 1.44 -13.83 11.33
CA ALA A 103 0.06 -13.55 10.97
C ALA A 103 -0.15 -13.62 9.44
N VAL A 104 0.78 -13.06 8.64
CA VAL A 104 0.74 -13.17 7.18
C VAL A 104 0.77 -14.64 6.74
N CYS A 105 1.71 -15.42 7.27
CA CYS A 105 1.82 -16.85 6.94
C CYS A 105 0.56 -17.64 7.34
N LYS A 106 0.01 -17.41 8.52
CA LYS A 106 -1.21 -18.06 9.01
C LYS A 106 -2.42 -17.74 8.11
N VAL A 107 -2.65 -16.46 7.79
CA VAL A 107 -3.78 -16.02 6.95
C VAL A 107 -3.66 -16.57 5.53
N VAL A 108 -2.47 -16.54 4.92
CA VAL A 108 -2.26 -17.11 3.59
C VAL A 108 -2.49 -18.61 3.59
N LYS A 109 -2.00 -19.32 4.60
CA LYS A 109 -2.19 -20.78 4.73
C LYS A 109 -3.66 -21.15 4.91
N ALA A 110 -4.39 -20.42 5.76
CA ALA A 110 -5.81 -20.68 6.01
C ALA A 110 -6.70 -20.38 4.79
N ASN A 111 -6.28 -19.45 3.91
CA ASN A 111 -7.01 -19.07 2.70
C ASN A 111 -6.27 -19.49 1.42
N ALA A 112 -5.52 -20.57 1.43
CA ALA A 112 -4.70 -20.99 0.30
C ALA A 112 -5.50 -21.37 -0.95
N ASP A 113 -6.75 -21.79 -0.77
CA ASP A 113 -7.73 -22.04 -1.84
C ASP A 113 -8.18 -20.76 -2.58
N TYR A 114 -8.09 -19.61 -1.92
CA TYR A 114 -8.34 -18.28 -2.51
C TYR A 114 -7.11 -17.65 -3.19
N VAL A 115 -5.92 -18.25 -3.09
CA VAL A 115 -4.75 -17.77 -3.86
C VAL A 115 -4.94 -18.12 -5.33
N PRO A 116 -5.00 -17.14 -6.25
CA PRO A 116 -5.26 -17.41 -7.66
C PRO A 116 -4.21 -18.34 -8.32
N PRO A 117 -4.59 -19.11 -9.34
CA PRO A 117 -3.64 -19.93 -10.10
C PRO A 117 -2.56 -19.09 -10.77
N TYR A 118 -1.39 -19.69 -10.98
CA TYR A 118 -0.32 -19.08 -11.79
C TYR A 118 -0.82 -18.71 -13.18
N GLY A 119 -0.45 -17.52 -13.65
CA GLY A 119 -0.82 -17.04 -14.98
C GLY A 119 -2.20 -16.42 -15.10
N SER A 120 -3.05 -16.45 -14.06
CA SER A 120 -4.38 -15.83 -14.07
C SER A 120 -4.36 -14.29 -14.10
N GLY A 121 -3.25 -13.66 -13.74
CA GLY A 121 -3.14 -12.20 -13.55
C GLY A 121 -3.70 -11.70 -12.22
N ALA A 122 -4.47 -12.51 -11.51
CA ALA A 122 -5.01 -12.20 -10.19
C ALA A 122 -4.04 -12.58 -9.06
N THR A 123 -4.28 -12.05 -7.86
CA THR A 123 -3.45 -12.28 -6.66
C THR A 123 -4.32 -12.33 -5.42
N LEU A 124 -3.83 -12.92 -4.33
CA LEU A 124 -4.47 -12.77 -3.02
C LEU A 124 -3.89 -11.53 -2.32
N TYR A 125 -4.68 -10.49 -2.21
CA TYR A 125 -4.32 -9.27 -1.49
C TYR A 125 -4.49 -9.46 0.01
N LEU A 126 -3.50 -9.03 0.78
CA LEU A 126 -3.48 -9.08 2.24
C LEU A 126 -3.56 -7.66 2.78
N ARG A 127 -4.48 -7.41 3.71
CA ARG A 127 -4.69 -6.12 4.37
C ARG A 127 -4.41 -6.21 5.87
N PRO A 128 -3.13 -6.09 6.29
CA PRO A 128 -2.82 -5.80 7.70
C PRO A 128 -3.23 -4.36 8.03
N TYR A 129 -3.86 -4.16 9.18
CA TYR A 129 -4.18 -2.82 9.68
C TYR A 129 -4.27 -2.82 11.20
N MET A 130 -3.98 -1.66 11.78
CA MET A 130 -4.03 -1.43 13.22
C MET A 130 -4.79 -0.14 13.51
N PHE A 131 -5.55 -0.13 14.59
CA PHE A 131 -6.39 1.01 14.95
C PHE A 131 -6.64 1.06 16.46
N GLY A 132 -6.82 2.29 16.98
CA GLY A 132 -7.18 2.54 18.38
C GLY A 132 -8.65 2.26 18.63
N ILE A 133 -8.94 1.30 19.52
CA ILE A 133 -10.31 0.90 19.90
C ILE A 133 -10.74 1.44 21.27
N GLY A 134 -9.80 1.84 22.11
CA GLY A 134 -10.07 2.39 23.42
C GLY A 134 -10.78 3.75 23.35
N PRO A 135 -11.61 4.09 24.34
CA PRO A 135 -12.36 5.34 24.37
C PRO A 135 -11.45 6.54 24.63
N VAL A 136 -11.54 7.57 23.79
CA VAL A 136 -10.85 8.85 23.96
C VAL A 136 -11.76 10.02 23.52
N ILE A 137 -11.79 11.09 24.31
CA ILE A 137 -12.45 12.36 23.94
C ILE A 137 -11.42 13.47 23.73
N GLY A 138 -10.43 13.58 24.60
CA GLY A 138 -9.32 14.53 24.39
C GLY A 138 -8.33 14.00 23.33
N VAL A 139 -7.64 14.93 22.65
CA VAL A 139 -6.61 14.55 21.65
C VAL A 139 -5.42 13.93 22.35
N LYS A 140 -5.39 12.60 22.40
CA LYS A 140 -4.33 11.77 22.97
C LYS A 140 -4.37 10.38 22.35
N PRO A 141 -3.28 9.59 22.45
CA PRO A 141 -3.27 8.20 22.02
C PRO A 141 -4.34 7.36 22.71
N SER A 142 -4.91 6.40 22.02
CA SER A 142 -5.78 5.38 22.59
C SER A 142 -5.02 4.51 23.60
N THR A 143 -5.73 3.91 24.53
CA THR A 143 -5.14 2.98 25.52
C THR A 143 -5.20 1.52 25.10
N GLU A 144 -6.10 1.21 24.14
CA GLU A 144 -6.29 -0.13 23.61
C GLU A 144 -6.28 -0.08 22.10
N TYR A 145 -5.66 -1.09 21.47
CA TYR A 145 -5.54 -1.21 20.01
C TYR A 145 -5.86 -2.61 19.54
N GLN A 146 -6.25 -2.72 18.30
CA GLN A 146 -6.42 -4.00 17.64
C GLN A 146 -5.62 -4.03 16.34
N PHE A 147 -4.86 -5.09 16.13
CA PHE A 147 -4.26 -5.46 14.86
C PHE A 147 -5.13 -6.53 14.20
N ARG A 148 -5.43 -6.34 12.92
CA ARG A 148 -6.16 -7.32 12.12
C ARG A 148 -5.47 -7.51 10.78
N LEU A 149 -5.57 -8.72 10.26
CA LEU A 149 -5.13 -9.06 8.92
C LEU A 149 -6.18 -9.94 8.26
N PHE A 150 -6.74 -9.48 7.15
CA PHE A 150 -7.61 -10.27 6.28
C PHE A 150 -7.03 -10.37 4.87
N ALA A 151 -7.56 -11.32 4.09
CA ALA A 151 -7.21 -11.51 2.69
C ALA A 151 -8.44 -11.32 1.80
N THR A 152 -8.20 -10.96 0.53
CA THR A 152 -9.21 -10.90 -0.52
C THR A 152 -8.56 -11.14 -1.87
N PRO A 153 -9.07 -12.03 -2.73
CA PRO A 153 -8.55 -12.18 -4.08
C PRO A 153 -8.90 -10.93 -4.90
N VAL A 154 -7.93 -10.46 -5.69
CA VAL A 154 -8.09 -9.27 -6.53
C VAL A 154 -7.45 -9.46 -7.89
N GLY A 155 -8.04 -8.80 -8.90
CA GLY A 155 -7.45 -8.63 -10.21
C GLY A 155 -6.43 -7.48 -10.28
N PRO A 156 -5.98 -7.11 -11.49
CA PRO A 156 -5.12 -5.94 -11.69
C PRO A 156 -5.83 -4.66 -11.22
N TYR A 157 -5.08 -3.78 -10.57
CA TYR A 157 -5.61 -2.48 -10.12
C TYR A 157 -6.08 -1.62 -11.30
N PHE A 158 -5.26 -1.53 -12.35
CA PHE A 158 -5.65 -0.88 -13.60
C PHE A 158 -6.24 -1.92 -14.56
N LYS A 159 -7.53 -1.77 -14.88
CA LYS A 159 -8.22 -2.62 -15.84
C LYS A 159 -7.67 -2.36 -17.27
N GLY A 160 -7.29 -3.42 -17.95
CA GLY A 160 -6.80 -3.33 -19.34
C GLY A 160 -5.29 -3.44 -19.52
N GLY A 161 -4.54 -3.77 -18.46
CA GLY A 161 -3.08 -4.00 -18.51
C GLY A 161 -2.28 -2.71 -18.61
N ALA A 162 -1.07 -2.78 -19.17
CA ALA A 162 -0.19 -1.64 -19.37
C ALA A 162 -0.65 -0.79 -20.54
N LYS A 163 -1.57 0.12 -20.28
CA LYS A 163 -2.03 1.15 -21.24
C LYS A 163 -1.65 2.53 -20.69
N PRO A 164 -1.33 3.49 -21.58
CA PRO A 164 -1.16 4.88 -21.17
C PRO A 164 -2.41 5.37 -20.44
N ILE A 165 -2.19 6.09 -19.35
CA ILE A 165 -3.25 6.76 -18.58
C ILE A 165 -3.02 8.26 -18.55
N THR A 166 -4.09 9.01 -18.39
CA THR A 166 -4.02 10.46 -18.22
C THR A 166 -3.95 10.81 -16.75
N ILE A 167 -3.03 11.70 -16.38
CA ILE A 167 -2.78 12.12 -15.01
C ILE A 167 -3.01 13.62 -14.90
N LYS A 168 -3.82 14.05 -13.93
CA LYS A 168 -4.04 15.45 -13.60
C LYS A 168 -2.98 15.92 -12.60
N VAL A 169 -2.38 17.08 -12.82
CA VAL A 169 -1.63 17.75 -11.75
C VAL A 169 -2.64 18.29 -10.74
N SER A 170 -2.57 17.81 -9.51
CA SER A 170 -3.54 18.18 -8.47
C SER A 170 -3.38 19.62 -8.00
N ASP A 171 -4.48 20.31 -7.81
CA ASP A 171 -4.53 21.62 -7.15
C ASP A 171 -4.45 21.51 -5.61
N PHE A 172 -4.61 20.28 -5.08
CA PHE A 172 -4.58 19.99 -3.66
C PHE A 172 -3.25 19.34 -3.27
N ASP A 173 -2.88 19.50 -2.00
CA ASP A 173 -1.72 18.84 -1.42
C ASP A 173 -2.11 17.44 -0.94
N ARG A 174 -1.19 16.47 -1.09
CA ARG A 174 -1.35 15.13 -0.55
C ARG A 174 -1.00 15.05 0.94
N ALA A 175 0.02 15.77 1.35
CA ALA A 175 0.51 15.81 2.72
C ALA A 175 1.28 17.11 2.99
N ALA A 176 1.28 17.56 4.24
CA ALA A 176 2.14 18.67 4.66
C ALA A 176 3.62 18.29 4.59
N PRO A 177 4.56 19.25 4.38
CA PRO A 177 5.99 18.99 4.22
C PRO A 177 6.63 18.22 5.39
N HIS A 178 6.18 18.47 6.62
CA HIS A 178 6.59 17.78 7.85
C HIS A 178 5.46 16.97 8.47
N GLY A 179 4.48 16.56 7.67
CA GLY A 179 3.28 15.83 8.08
C GLY A 179 3.47 14.31 8.16
N THR A 180 2.52 13.61 7.60
CA THR A 180 2.39 12.15 7.68
C THR A 180 2.54 11.45 6.33
N GLY A 181 2.96 12.15 5.27
CA GLY A 181 3.04 11.60 3.92
C GLY A 181 3.91 10.35 3.79
N HIS A 182 4.98 10.27 4.60
CA HIS A 182 5.94 9.16 4.61
C HIS A 182 5.44 7.91 5.33
N ILE A 183 4.27 7.94 5.99
CA ILE A 183 3.69 6.77 6.67
C ILE A 183 2.42 6.29 5.97
N LYS A 184 2.06 5.01 6.18
CA LYS A 184 0.87 4.42 5.57
C LYS A 184 -0.35 4.54 6.48
N ALA A 185 -0.82 5.78 6.66
CA ALA A 185 -1.93 6.13 7.54
C ALA A 185 -3.21 6.43 6.74
N GLY A 186 -4.35 5.97 7.22
CA GLY A 186 -5.66 6.18 6.58
C GLY A 186 -5.99 7.64 6.30
N LEU A 187 -5.56 8.54 7.19
CA LEU A 187 -5.78 9.99 7.05
C LEU A 187 -5.20 10.58 5.75
N ASN A 188 -4.05 10.08 5.26
CA ASN A 188 -3.45 10.55 4.01
C ASN A 188 -4.33 10.18 2.80
N TYR A 189 -4.98 9.02 2.86
CA TYR A 189 -5.87 8.55 1.78
C TYR A 189 -7.22 9.25 1.83
N ALA A 190 -7.78 9.47 3.01
CA ALA A 190 -9.01 10.24 3.17
C ALA A 190 -8.85 11.67 2.64
N MET A 191 -7.70 12.31 2.90
CA MET A 191 -7.38 13.64 2.38
C MET A 191 -7.31 13.68 0.84
N SER A 192 -6.90 12.59 0.21
CA SER A 192 -6.78 12.48 -1.25
C SER A 192 -8.09 12.18 -1.98
N LEU A 193 -9.18 11.84 -1.26
CA LEU A 193 -10.44 11.39 -1.90
C LEU A 193 -11.06 12.48 -2.79
N HIS A 194 -11.11 13.73 -2.34
CA HIS A 194 -11.70 14.80 -3.14
C HIS A 194 -10.92 15.01 -4.44
N ALA A 195 -9.62 15.04 -4.38
CA ALA A 195 -8.77 15.23 -5.55
C ALA A 195 -8.95 14.11 -6.58
N ILE A 196 -8.98 12.84 -6.17
CA ILE A 196 -9.12 11.73 -7.11
C ILE A 196 -10.54 11.66 -7.70
N VAL A 197 -11.58 11.94 -6.92
CA VAL A 197 -12.97 11.98 -7.42
C VAL A 197 -13.10 13.06 -8.49
N THR A 198 -12.64 14.29 -8.22
CA THR A 198 -12.65 15.39 -9.18
C THR A 198 -11.85 15.06 -10.46
N ALA A 199 -10.67 14.45 -10.32
CA ALA A 199 -9.89 14.03 -11.49
C ALA A 199 -10.64 13.00 -12.35
N HIS A 200 -11.29 12.03 -11.74
CA HIS A 200 -12.10 11.03 -12.46
C HIS A 200 -13.30 11.67 -13.17
N GLU A 201 -13.98 12.63 -12.54
CA GLU A 201 -15.10 13.37 -13.16
C GLU A 201 -14.64 14.18 -14.39
N GLU A 202 -13.38 14.65 -14.38
CA GLU A 202 -12.76 15.34 -15.51
C GLU A 202 -12.14 14.37 -16.54
N GLY A 203 -12.23 13.05 -16.34
CA GLY A 203 -11.75 12.03 -17.27
C GLY A 203 -10.28 11.63 -17.11
N PHE A 204 -9.61 12.06 -16.04
CA PHE A 204 -8.26 11.61 -15.68
C PHE A 204 -8.31 10.32 -14.87
N ALA A 205 -7.28 9.48 -15.00
CA ALA A 205 -7.20 8.22 -14.29
C ALA A 205 -6.56 8.34 -12.89
N GLU A 206 -5.72 9.36 -12.67
CA GLU A 206 -4.98 9.55 -11.43
C GLU A 206 -4.54 11.02 -11.27
N ASN A 207 -4.07 11.38 -10.06
CA ASN A 207 -3.45 12.67 -9.76
C ASN A 207 -1.95 12.57 -9.58
N MET A 208 -1.21 13.58 -10.07
CA MET A 208 0.16 13.86 -9.68
C MET A 208 0.14 14.96 -8.62
N TYR A 209 0.71 14.67 -7.45
CA TYR A 209 0.88 15.67 -6.40
C TYR A 209 2.26 16.30 -6.48
N LEU A 210 2.28 17.61 -6.29
CA LEU A 210 3.51 18.39 -6.15
C LEU A 210 3.80 18.64 -4.67
N ASP A 211 5.05 18.98 -4.35
CA ASP A 211 5.45 19.31 -2.99
C ASP A 211 4.62 20.49 -2.44
N ALA A 212 4.10 20.34 -1.25
CA ALA A 212 3.20 21.31 -0.63
C ALA A 212 3.88 22.65 -0.25
N ALA A 213 5.21 22.69 -0.20
CA ALA A 213 5.94 23.89 0.17
C ALA A 213 6.13 24.86 -0.99
N THR A 214 6.47 24.35 -2.19
CA THR A 214 6.81 25.20 -3.35
C THR A 214 5.97 24.93 -4.58
N ARG A 215 5.30 23.78 -4.65
CA ARG A 215 4.53 23.28 -5.79
C ARG A 215 5.33 23.22 -7.09
N THR A 216 6.63 22.96 -6.97
CA THR A 216 7.55 22.86 -8.10
C THR A 216 8.14 21.47 -8.31
N LYS A 217 8.03 20.59 -7.31
CA LYS A 217 8.64 19.27 -7.33
C LYS A 217 7.57 18.19 -7.34
N VAL A 218 7.78 17.16 -8.16
CA VAL A 218 6.91 16.00 -8.22
C VAL A 218 7.11 15.14 -6.97
N GLU A 219 6.03 14.72 -6.33
CA GLU A 219 6.08 13.77 -5.24
C GLU A 219 5.54 12.40 -5.67
N GLU A 220 4.29 12.12 -5.47
CA GLU A 220 3.67 10.83 -5.81
C GLU A 220 2.21 11.01 -6.23
N THR A 221 1.50 9.94 -6.52
CA THR A 221 0.05 9.95 -6.71
C THR A 221 -0.67 9.68 -5.38
N GLY A 222 -2.01 9.60 -5.40
CA GLY A 222 -2.80 9.16 -4.24
C GLY A 222 -2.47 7.73 -3.80
N GLY A 223 -2.09 6.85 -4.71
CA GLY A 223 -1.86 5.42 -4.46
C GLY A 223 -0.61 4.81 -5.10
N ALA A 224 0.26 5.60 -5.74
CA ALA A 224 1.44 5.09 -6.45
C ALA A 224 2.62 6.06 -6.40
N ASN A 225 3.85 5.51 -6.44
CA ASN A 225 5.06 6.31 -6.66
C ASN A 225 5.38 6.44 -8.15
N PHE A 226 6.16 7.46 -8.51
CA PHE A 226 6.66 7.65 -9.86
C PHE A 226 8.05 7.03 -10.05
N ILE A 227 8.26 6.46 -11.24
CA ILE A 227 9.58 6.17 -11.82
C ILE A 227 9.60 6.81 -13.21
N PHE A 228 10.66 7.52 -13.51
CA PHE A 228 10.94 8.14 -14.80
C PHE A 228 12.12 7.43 -15.46
N VAL A 229 12.12 7.42 -16.78
CA VAL A 229 13.28 7.01 -17.58
C VAL A 229 13.74 8.22 -18.39
N THR A 230 15.01 8.58 -18.28
CA THR A 230 15.60 9.67 -19.06
C THR A 230 15.85 9.25 -20.51
N LYS A 231 16.07 10.20 -21.43
CA LYS A 231 16.39 9.92 -22.84
C LYS A 231 17.70 9.16 -23.02
N ASP A 232 18.61 9.26 -22.05
CA ASP A 232 19.89 8.52 -22.00
C ASP A 232 19.80 7.20 -21.22
N GLY A 233 18.59 6.79 -20.82
CA GLY A 233 18.31 5.46 -20.24
C GLY A 233 18.52 5.34 -18.72
N LYS A 234 18.67 6.43 -17.99
CA LYS A 234 18.75 6.40 -16.52
C LYS A 234 17.35 6.26 -15.92
N VAL A 235 17.29 5.60 -14.77
CA VAL A 235 16.08 5.48 -13.95
C VAL A 235 16.09 6.55 -12.86
N VAL A 236 15.07 7.38 -12.81
CA VAL A 236 14.93 8.48 -11.83
C VAL A 236 13.66 8.31 -11.04
N THR A 237 13.71 8.51 -9.73
CA THR A 237 12.51 8.52 -8.87
C THR A 237 12.56 9.69 -7.89
N PRO A 238 11.40 10.34 -7.63
CA PRO A 238 11.33 11.44 -6.69
C PRO A 238 11.74 11.05 -5.28
N LYS A 239 12.47 11.94 -4.61
CA LYS A 239 12.87 11.84 -3.20
C LYS A 239 12.29 13.02 -2.43
N SER A 240 11.50 12.75 -1.42
CA SER A 240 10.92 13.73 -0.50
C SER A 240 10.59 13.06 0.84
N ASN A 241 10.57 13.84 1.90
CA ASN A 241 10.18 13.37 3.23
C ASN A 241 8.64 13.17 3.36
N SER A 242 7.86 13.56 2.37
CA SER A 242 6.41 13.38 2.30
C SER A 242 5.96 12.23 1.39
N ILE A 243 6.88 11.57 0.70
CA ILE A 243 6.60 10.40 -0.15
C ILE A 243 6.62 9.12 0.69
N LEU A 244 5.64 8.25 0.47
CA LEU A 244 5.64 6.93 1.10
C LEU A 244 6.81 6.07 0.57
N PRO A 245 7.66 5.50 1.46
CA PRO A 245 8.76 4.62 1.05
C PRO A 245 8.23 3.28 0.53
N SER A 246 7.96 3.21 -0.79
CA SER A 246 7.42 2.01 -1.43
C SER A 246 8.44 0.88 -1.46
N ILE A 247 8.00 -0.31 -1.01
CA ILE A 247 8.79 -1.55 -1.07
C ILE A 247 9.04 -1.95 -2.52
N THR A 248 8.02 -1.81 -3.37
CA THR A 248 8.13 -2.10 -4.81
C THR A 248 9.11 -1.16 -5.49
N ARG A 249 9.00 0.16 -5.28
CA ARG A 249 9.94 1.15 -5.83
C ARG A 249 11.38 0.80 -5.44
N ARG A 250 11.65 0.57 -4.15
CA ARG A 250 12.96 0.17 -3.65
C ARG A 250 13.49 -1.08 -4.34
N SER A 251 12.63 -2.09 -4.53
CA SER A 251 13.00 -3.35 -5.18
C SER A 251 13.29 -3.16 -6.67
N LEU A 252 12.50 -2.34 -7.37
CA LEU A 252 12.72 -2.05 -8.79
C LEU A 252 14.00 -1.26 -9.02
N MET A 253 14.31 -0.29 -8.17
CA MET A 253 15.59 0.44 -8.20
C MET A 253 16.77 -0.52 -8.02
N TYR A 254 16.66 -1.47 -7.09
CA TYR A 254 17.66 -2.51 -6.90
C TYR A 254 17.83 -3.39 -8.15
N VAL A 255 16.73 -3.87 -8.73
CA VAL A 255 16.75 -4.67 -9.97
C VAL A 255 17.35 -3.88 -11.13
N ALA A 256 16.93 -2.62 -11.32
CA ALA A 256 17.46 -1.76 -12.38
C ALA A 256 18.98 -1.62 -12.27
N LYS A 257 19.50 -1.36 -11.07
CA LYS A 257 20.93 -1.19 -10.83
C LYS A 257 21.71 -2.48 -10.91
N GLU A 258 21.33 -3.50 -10.13
CA GLU A 258 22.15 -4.69 -9.90
C GLU A 258 21.96 -5.77 -10.99
N TYR A 259 20.79 -5.85 -11.62
CA TYR A 259 20.52 -6.88 -12.63
C TYR A 259 20.50 -6.34 -14.05
N LEU A 260 20.10 -5.07 -14.25
CA LEU A 260 20.05 -4.46 -15.59
C LEU A 260 21.22 -3.52 -15.86
N GLY A 261 22.05 -3.20 -14.86
CA GLY A 261 23.22 -2.32 -14.99
C GLY A 261 22.86 -0.88 -15.31
N LEU A 262 21.62 -0.44 -15.02
CA LEU A 262 21.16 0.91 -15.28
C LEU A 262 21.64 1.87 -14.19
N GLU A 263 21.91 3.12 -14.56
CA GLU A 263 22.11 4.20 -13.59
C GLU A 263 20.77 4.54 -12.93
N VAL A 264 20.76 4.61 -11.59
CA VAL A 264 19.56 4.90 -10.79
C VAL A 264 19.78 6.10 -9.92
N GLU A 265 18.92 7.10 -10.04
CA GLU A 265 18.94 8.33 -9.25
C GLU A 265 17.68 8.45 -8.39
N GLU A 266 17.85 8.64 -7.09
CA GLU A 266 16.78 9.04 -6.17
C GLU A 266 17.03 10.50 -5.76
N ARG A 267 16.29 11.44 -6.35
CA ARG A 267 16.50 12.88 -6.20
C ARG A 267 15.21 13.68 -6.24
N GLU A 268 15.28 14.96 -5.96
CA GLU A 268 14.19 15.89 -6.30
C GLU A 268 13.98 15.89 -7.82
N VAL A 269 12.71 15.82 -8.24
CA VAL A 269 12.30 15.90 -9.65
C VAL A 269 11.43 17.13 -9.81
N TYR A 270 11.89 18.10 -10.57
CA TYR A 270 11.13 19.31 -10.84
C TYR A 270 10.03 19.04 -11.86
N PHE A 271 8.87 19.65 -11.68
CA PHE A 271 7.74 19.45 -12.60
C PHE A 271 8.09 19.87 -14.03
N ASP A 272 8.85 20.94 -14.21
CA ASP A 272 9.24 21.43 -15.52
C ASP A 272 10.14 20.47 -16.32
N GLU A 273 10.86 19.56 -15.64
CA GLU A 273 11.68 18.54 -16.31
C GLU A 273 10.89 17.29 -16.75
N VAL A 274 9.64 17.13 -16.29
CA VAL A 274 8.83 15.94 -16.62
C VAL A 274 8.68 15.76 -18.14
N LYS A 275 8.56 16.83 -18.91
CA LYS A 275 8.48 16.82 -20.38
C LYS A 275 9.75 16.32 -21.08
N ASP A 276 10.87 16.30 -20.38
CA ASP A 276 12.18 15.91 -20.92
C ASP A 276 12.51 14.44 -20.71
N PHE A 277 11.74 13.73 -19.88
CA PHE A 277 11.87 12.28 -19.72
C PHE A 277 11.34 11.52 -20.95
N ALA A 278 11.90 10.35 -21.19
CA ALA A 278 11.45 9.45 -22.25
C ALA A 278 10.20 8.67 -21.83
N GLU A 279 10.11 8.33 -20.52
CA GLU A 279 9.00 7.54 -19.98
C GLU A 279 8.68 7.97 -18.55
N LEU A 280 7.39 7.86 -18.19
CA LEU A 280 6.89 7.97 -16.83
C LEU A 280 6.04 6.74 -16.50
N SER A 281 6.38 6.05 -15.43
CA SER A 281 5.66 4.87 -14.96
C SER A 281 5.16 5.05 -13.52
N LEU A 282 3.98 4.49 -13.25
CA LEU A 282 3.39 4.43 -11.92
C LEU A 282 3.67 3.10 -11.26
N ILE A 283 4.11 3.15 -10.00
CA ILE A 283 4.32 1.96 -9.17
C ILE A 283 3.40 2.03 -7.99
N HIS A 284 2.39 1.16 -8.00
CA HIS A 284 1.42 1.09 -6.91
C HIS A 284 2.12 0.77 -5.57
N ILE A 285 1.88 1.59 -4.55
CA ILE A 285 2.62 1.56 -3.28
C ILE A 285 2.28 0.40 -2.35
N SER A 286 1.28 -0.38 -2.68
CA SER A 286 0.88 -1.57 -1.92
C SER A 286 1.11 -2.89 -2.66
N GLU A 287 1.79 -2.85 -3.83
CA GLU A 287 1.87 -4.04 -4.68
C GLU A 287 3.19 -4.12 -5.46
N PRO A 288 3.84 -5.30 -5.51
CA PRO A 288 4.77 -5.56 -6.60
C PRO A 288 3.96 -5.68 -7.90
N THR A 289 3.97 -4.63 -8.70
CA THR A 289 3.39 -4.63 -10.05
C THR A 289 4.36 -5.37 -10.98
N ARG A 290 3.83 -6.17 -11.93
CA ARG A 290 4.69 -6.67 -13.01
C ARG A 290 5.25 -5.46 -13.75
N LEU A 291 6.58 -5.41 -13.87
CA LEU A 291 7.26 -4.56 -14.83
C LEU A 291 6.72 -4.91 -16.22
N GLN A 292 5.93 -4.04 -16.81
CA GLN A 292 5.72 -4.04 -18.25
C GLN A 292 6.44 -2.81 -18.77
N LEU A 293 7.58 -3.04 -19.40
CA LEU A 293 8.24 -2.03 -20.22
C LEU A 293 7.26 -1.66 -21.34
N ILE A 294 6.87 -0.39 -21.39
CA ILE A 294 6.17 0.18 -22.52
C ILE A 294 7.24 0.64 -23.49
N SER A 295 7.31 -0.07 -24.62
CA SER A 295 8.12 0.34 -25.79
C SER A 295 7.39 1.40 -26.59
#